data_523ed1934d20ccdb49a16d3773af78b9
#
_entry.id   523ed1934d20ccdb49a16d3773af78b9
#
_cell.length_a   1.000
_cell.length_b   1.000
_cell.length_c   1.000
_cell.angle_alpha   90.00
_cell.angle_beta   90.00
_cell.angle_gamma   90.00
#
_symmetry.space_group_name_H-M   'P 1'
#
loop_
_entity.id
_entity.type
_entity.pdbx_description
1 polymer ?
#
loop_
_entity_poly.entity_id
_entity_poly.type
_entity_poly.pdbx_seq_one_letter_code
_entity_poly.pdbx_strand_id
1 'polypeptide(L)'
;SAASDVYKRQEGNELSYLFKMICIGKIEDVEQAVEAYMQHSFMSQQSLENYHVAVMELISELYHFMSNNELNAQEISGSVGRLYNELSNFEPVVLKQWLLDFSSRLHDDMADARYNSKKSLIDSAKDYVHRNYRSVDLGLDDTCKELGVSNSYFSSLFKKETGSSFVEYLTDYRMDKAARMLVETDDKSYV
;
A
#
# COMPACT_ATOMS: atom_id res chain seq x y z
N SER A 1 15.39 35.20 -5.50
CA SER A 1 14.30 35.85 -6.25
C SER A 1 13.06 34.98 -6.13
N ALA A 2 11.90 35.60 -5.79
CA ALA A 2 10.64 34.88 -5.49
C ALA A 2 10.21 33.89 -6.60
N ALA A 3 10.55 34.16 -7.86
CA ALA A 3 10.30 33.25 -8.99
C ALA A 3 11.14 31.95 -8.87
N SER A 4 12.39 32.03 -8.44
CA SER A 4 13.26 30.84 -8.24
C SER A 4 12.79 29.98 -7.05
N ASP A 5 12.19 30.59 -6.03
CA ASP A 5 11.69 29.86 -4.85
C ASP A 5 10.31 29.21 -5.13
N VAL A 6 9.52 29.80 -6.04
CA VAL A 6 8.27 29.18 -6.54
C VAL A 6 8.58 28.00 -7.44
N TYR A 7 9.60 28.09 -8.30
CA TYR A 7 10.05 26.97 -9.15
C TYR A 7 10.61 25.81 -8.32
N LYS A 8 11.44 26.06 -7.31
CA LYS A 8 11.93 25.02 -6.39
C LYS A 8 10.84 24.34 -5.58
N ARG A 9 9.75 25.05 -5.27
CA ARG A 9 8.57 24.45 -4.61
C ARG A 9 7.72 23.58 -5.55
N GLN A 10 7.77 23.80 -6.86
CA GLN A 10 7.09 22.98 -7.84
C GLN A 10 7.87 21.67 -8.15
N GLU A 11 9.20 21.72 -8.25
CA GLU A 11 10.04 20.54 -8.51
C GLU A 11 9.92 19.46 -7.41
N GLY A 12 9.80 19.87 -6.12
CA GLY A 12 9.55 18.93 -5.02
C GLY A 12 8.12 18.35 -4.99
N ASN A 13 7.20 18.89 -5.78
CA ASN A 13 5.80 18.50 -5.77
C ASN A 13 5.48 17.38 -6.78
N GLU A 14 6.19 17.29 -7.91
CA GLU A 14 5.89 16.35 -8.98
C GLU A 14 6.33 14.91 -8.66
N LEU A 15 7.52 14.73 -8.11
CA LEU A 15 7.99 13.41 -7.66
C LEU A 15 7.17 12.92 -6.46
N SER A 16 6.84 13.81 -5.53
CA SER A 16 5.93 13.51 -4.42
C SER A 16 4.52 13.15 -4.93
N TYR A 17 4.06 13.81 -5.99
CA TYR A 17 2.78 13.48 -6.63
C TYR A 17 2.84 12.11 -7.31
N LEU A 18 3.93 11.77 -8.01
CA LEU A 18 4.14 10.45 -8.59
C LEU A 18 4.08 9.36 -7.49
N PHE A 19 4.80 9.53 -6.39
CA PHE A 19 4.76 8.57 -5.28
C PHE A 19 3.36 8.43 -4.67
N LYS A 20 2.61 9.52 -4.56
CA LYS A 20 1.22 9.47 -4.12
C LYS A 20 0.37 8.66 -5.11
N MET A 21 0.53 8.84 -6.41
CA MET A 21 -0.22 8.08 -7.42
C MET A 21 0.16 6.60 -7.41
N ILE A 22 1.43 6.26 -7.24
CA ILE A 22 1.88 4.88 -7.03
C ILE A 22 1.17 4.25 -5.81
N CYS A 23 1.01 4.99 -4.70
CA CYS A 23 0.37 4.46 -3.50
C CYS A 23 -1.14 4.27 -3.63
N ILE A 24 -1.86 5.22 -4.23
CA ILE A 24 -3.34 5.29 -4.13
C ILE A 24 -4.06 5.61 -5.44
N GLY A 25 -3.33 5.97 -6.51
CA GLY A 25 -3.88 6.32 -7.81
C GLY A 25 -4.31 5.10 -8.62
N LYS A 26 -4.85 5.37 -9.80
CA LYS A 26 -5.03 4.37 -10.86
C LYS A 26 -3.77 4.36 -11.72
N ILE A 27 -3.63 3.34 -12.55
CA ILE A 27 -2.45 3.22 -13.42
C ILE A 27 -2.33 4.40 -14.39
N GLU A 28 -3.45 4.91 -14.89
CA GLU A 28 -3.46 6.08 -15.77
C GLU A 28 -2.97 7.35 -15.06
N ASP A 29 -3.24 7.48 -13.75
CA ASP A 29 -2.73 8.59 -12.94
C ASP A 29 -1.21 8.49 -12.73
N VAL A 30 -0.68 7.27 -12.59
CA VAL A 30 0.76 7.01 -12.50
C VAL A 30 1.45 7.38 -13.80
N GLU A 31 0.91 6.98 -14.95
CA GLU A 31 1.46 7.31 -16.27
C GLU A 31 1.52 8.84 -16.49
N GLN A 32 0.44 9.55 -16.13
CA GLN A 32 0.39 11.02 -16.22
C GLN A 32 1.39 11.69 -15.28
N ALA A 33 1.56 11.16 -14.07
CA ALA A 33 2.52 11.69 -13.11
C ALA A 33 3.97 11.49 -13.57
N VAL A 34 4.31 10.35 -14.18
CA VAL A 34 5.60 10.11 -14.80
C VAL A 34 5.86 11.08 -15.95
N GLU A 35 4.86 11.28 -16.82
CA GLU A 35 4.98 12.24 -17.92
C GLU A 35 5.28 13.65 -17.43
N ALA A 36 4.54 14.14 -16.45
CA ALA A 36 4.73 15.46 -15.87
C ALA A 36 6.13 15.61 -15.25
N TYR A 37 6.56 14.62 -14.48
CA TYR A 37 7.88 14.60 -13.85
C TYR A 37 9.02 14.62 -14.88
N MET A 38 8.93 13.77 -15.91
CA MET A 38 9.94 13.70 -16.97
C MET A 38 10.03 15.01 -17.76
N GLN A 39 8.89 15.62 -18.07
CA GLN A 39 8.84 16.87 -18.80
C GLN A 39 9.56 18.00 -18.03
N HIS A 40 9.35 18.10 -16.73
CA HIS A 40 9.95 19.15 -15.91
C HIS A 40 11.40 18.86 -15.53
N SER A 41 11.70 17.65 -15.11
CA SER A 41 13.02 17.34 -14.50
C SER A 41 14.06 16.90 -15.51
N PHE A 42 13.67 16.37 -16.67
CA PHE A 42 14.63 15.82 -17.63
C PHE A 42 14.57 16.44 -19.03
N MET A 43 13.36 16.71 -19.57
CA MET A 43 13.24 17.25 -20.92
C MET A 43 13.65 18.72 -21.03
N SER A 44 13.66 19.46 -19.92
CA SER A 44 14.08 20.86 -19.84
C SER A 44 15.58 21.05 -19.56
N GLN A 45 16.32 19.97 -19.29
CA GLN A 45 17.74 20.04 -18.92
C GLN A 45 18.61 20.44 -20.12
N GLN A 46 19.41 21.51 -19.94
CA GLN A 46 20.27 22.04 -20.97
C GLN A 46 21.74 21.60 -20.85
N SER A 47 22.11 20.89 -19.76
CA SER A 47 23.47 20.39 -19.54
C SER A 47 23.48 18.94 -19.07
N LEU A 48 24.52 18.21 -19.46
CA LEU A 48 24.75 16.83 -19.05
C LEU A 48 24.95 16.72 -17.52
N GLU A 49 25.57 17.72 -16.90
CA GLU A 49 25.78 17.75 -15.45
C GLU A 49 24.47 17.81 -14.71
N ASN A 50 23.54 18.68 -15.14
CA ASN A 50 22.20 18.79 -14.54
C ASN A 50 21.40 17.50 -14.72
N TYR A 51 21.52 16.85 -15.87
CA TYR A 51 20.90 15.55 -16.12
C TYR A 51 21.40 14.48 -15.12
N HIS A 52 22.71 14.39 -14.91
CA HIS A 52 23.30 13.44 -13.95
C HIS A 52 22.85 13.73 -12.50
N VAL A 53 22.76 15.00 -12.11
CA VAL A 53 22.24 15.39 -10.79
C VAL A 53 20.77 14.94 -10.64
N ALA A 54 19.93 15.20 -11.63
CA ALA A 54 18.54 14.79 -11.62
C ALA A 54 18.37 13.25 -11.54
N VAL A 55 19.23 12.48 -12.21
CA VAL A 55 19.24 11.00 -12.09
C VAL A 55 19.62 10.57 -10.69
N MET A 56 20.61 11.20 -10.06
CA MET A 56 21.00 10.91 -8.67
C MET A 56 19.86 11.18 -7.68
N GLU A 57 19.19 12.33 -7.84
CA GLU A 57 18.04 12.71 -7.02
C GLU A 57 16.89 11.71 -7.18
N LEU A 58 16.55 11.33 -8.41
CA LEU A 58 15.54 10.33 -8.69
C LEU A 58 15.84 8.99 -8.00
N ILE A 59 17.06 8.48 -8.13
CA ILE A 59 17.46 7.22 -7.50
C ILE A 59 17.37 7.31 -5.97
N SER A 60 17.83 8.41 -5.39
CA SER A 60 17.77 8.63 -3.93
C SER A 60 16.33 8.63 -3.44
N GLU A 61 15.44 9.36 -4.10
CA GLU A 61 14.04 9.47 -3.71
C GLU A 61 13.28 8.15 -3.90
N LEU A 62 13.54 7.41 -4.99
CA LEU A 62 13.00 6.07 -5.19
C LEU A 62 13.45 5.11 -4.09
N TYR A 63 14.71 5.14 -3.71
CA TYR A 63 15.23 4.32 -2.61
C TYR A 63 14.54 4.65 -1.29
N HIS A 64 14.40 5.94 -0.96
CA HIS A 64 13.69 6.37 0.25
C HIS A 64 12.22 5.97 0.23
N PHE A 65 11.56 6.14 -0.92
CA PHE A 65 10.16 5.72 -1.09
C PHE A 65 9.97 4.21 -0.84
N MET A 66 10.80 3.37 -1.46
CA MET A 66 10.71 1.92 -1.29
C MET A 66 11.02 1.48 0.14
N SER A 67 12.05 2.07 0.76
CA SER A 67 12.43 1.78 2.15
C SER A 67 11.31 2.15 3.13
N ASN A 68 10.67 3.30 2.94
CA ASN A 68 9.60 3.75 3.81
C ASN A 68 8.30 2.94 3.67
N ASN A 69 8.12 2.25 2.55
CA ASN A 69 6.94 1.42 2.29
C ASN A 69 7.22 -0.09 2.44
N GLU A 70 8.37 -0.47 3.03
CA GLU A 70 8.78 -1.87 3.22
C GLU A 70 8.81 -2.69 1.92
N LEU A 71 8.98 -2.02 0.79
CA LEU A 71 9.11 -2.67 -0.51
C LEU A 71 10.52 -3.23 -0.68
N ASN A 72 10.65 -4.27 -1.50
CA ASN A 72 11.93 -4.88 -1.76
C ASN A 72 12.85 -3.93 -2.55
N ALA A 73 13.65 -3.15 -1.82
CA ALA A 73 14.61 -2.23 -2.41
C ALA A 73 15.85 -2.92 -3.02
N GLN A 74 15.91 -4.26 -3.06
CA GLN A 74 17.10 -4.97 -3.59
C GLN A 74 17.34 -4.69 -5.07
N GLU A 75 16.31 -4.38 -5.84
CA GLU A 75 16.46 -3.95 -7.23
C GLU A 75 17.23 -2.64 -7.36
N ILE A 76 17.08 -1.73 -6.38
CA ILE A 76 17.80 -0.44 -6.33
C ILE A 76 19.03 -0.53 -5.43
N SER A 77 18.94 -1.18 -4.25
CA SER A 77 19.99 -1.19 -3.23
C SER A 77 21.16 -2.12 -3.56
N GLY A 78 20.95 -3.14 -4.39
CA GLY A 78 21.99 -4.12 -4.75
C GLY A 78 23.19 -3.51 -5.49
N SER A 79 23.03 -2.36 -6.14
CA SER A 79 24.12 -1.46 -6.57
C SER A 79 23.55 -0.13 -7.07
N VAL A 80 23.31 0.80 -6.16
CA VAL A 80 22.98 2.21 -6.51
C VAL A 80 23.96 2.77 -7.55
N GLY A 81 25.24 2.46 -7.43
CA GLY A 81 26.26 2.87 -8.41
C GLY A 81 26.05 2.26 -9.80
N ARG A 82 25.61 1.01 -9.90
CA ARG A 82 25.32 0.38 -11.21
C ARG A 82 24.05 0.98 -11.82
N LEU A 83 23.00 1.15 -11.03
CA LEU A 83 21.76 1.78 -11.49
C LEU A 83 22.01 3.22 -11.96
N TYR A 84 22.82 3.99 -11.21
CA TYR A 84 23.23 5.33 -11.64
C TYR A 84 23.97 5.30 -12.97
N ASN A 85 24.97 4.42 -13.12
CA ASN A 85 25.72 4.31 -14.36
C ASN A 85 24.84 3.88 -15.54
N GLU A 86 23.83 3.07 -15.31
CA GLU A 86 22.87 2.66 -16.33
C GLU A 86 21.95 3.82 -16.72
N LEU A 87 21.25 4.42 -15.75
CA LEU A 87 20.27 5.47 -16.00
C LEU A 87 20.90 6.77 -16.51
N SER A 88 22.11 7.12 -16.04
CA SER A 88 22.81 8.33 -16.48
C SER A 88 23.26 8.30 -17.94
N ASN A 89 23.31 7.11 -18.54
CA ASN A 89 23.61 6.93 -19.97
C ASN A 89 22.34 6.81 -20.83
N PHE A 90 21.15 6.79 -20.23
CA PHE A 90 19.92 6.75 -21.00
C PHE A 90 19.63 8.12 -21.64
N GLU A 91 19.12 8.08 -22.86
CA GLU A 91 18.44 9.23 -23.41
C GLU A 91 17.12 9.46 -22.62
N PRO A 92 16.63 10.71 -22.52
CA PRO A 92 15.42 11.03 -21.73
C PRO A 92 14.20 10.17 -22.09
N VAL A 93 14.05 9.78 -23.35
CA VAL A 93 12.95 8.90 -23.80
C VAL A 93 13.10 7.50 -23.24
N VAL A 94 14.32 6.96 -23.18
CA VAL A 94 14.60 5.63 -22.61
C VAL A 94 14.44 5.64 -21.10
N LEU A 95 14.91 6.71 -20.43
CA LEU A 95 14.72 6.90 -19.00
C LEU A 95 13.22 6.99 -18.65
N LYS A 96 12.44 7.71 -19.46
CA LYS A 96 10.99 7.79 -19.29
C LYS A 96 10.33 6.41 -19.34
N GLN A 97 10.65 5.60 -20.35
CA GLN A 97 10.09 4.26 -20.47
C GLN A 97 10.48 3.38 -19.27
N TRP A 98 11.75 3.44 -18.85
CA TRP A 98 12.21 2.73 -17.67
C TRP A 98 11.42 3.17 -16.42
N LEU A 99 11.21 4.48 -16.23
CA LEU A 99 10.48 4.99 -15.06
C LEU A 99 9.00 4.61 -15.10
N LEU A 100 8.37 4.56 -16.28
CA LEU A 100 7.00 4.05 -16.46
C LEU A 100 6.89 2.58 -16.03
N ASP A 101 7.76 1.73 -16.55
CA ASP A 101 7.75 0.30 -16.23
C ASP A 101 8.04 0.05 -14.75
N PHE A 102 8.97 0.80 -14.18
CA PHE A 102 9.33 0.71 -12.77
C PHE A 102 8.18 1.19 -11.86
N SER A 103 7.58 2.35 -12.16
CA SER A 103 6.47 2.90 -11.39
C SER A 103 5.22 2.03 -11.46
N SER A 104 4.96 1.39 -12.60
CA SER A 104 3.86 0.44 -12.76
C SER A 104 4.05 -0.80 -11.87
N ARG A 105 5.25 -1.36 -11.83
CA ARG A 105 5.56 -2.49 -10.92
C ARG A 105 5.39 -2.10 -9.46
N LEU A 106 5.91 -0.92 -9.06
CA LEU A 106 5.73 -0.42 -7.69
C LEU A 106 4.26 -0.21 -7.34
N HIS A 107 3.45 0.28 -8.28
CA HIS A 107 2.01 0.44 -8.10
C HIS A 107 1.32 -0.92 -7.82
N ASP A 108 1.66 -1.95 -8.58
CA ASP A 108 1.13 -3.30 -8.41
C ASP A 108 1.57 -3.89 -7.06
N ASP A 109 2.85 -3.78 -6.69
CA ASP A 109 3.38 -4.21 -5.39
C ASP A 109 2.66 -3.52 -4.22
N MET A 110 2.40 -2.21 -4.34
CA MET A 110 1.65 -1.45 -3.34
C MET A 110 0.17 -1.87 -3.26
N ALA A 111 -0.44 -2.22 -4.38
CA ALA A 111 -1.80 -2.73 -4.43
C ALA A 111 -1.90 -4.10 -3.75
N ASP A 112 -0.97 -4.99 -4.02
CA ASP A 112 -0.88 -6.32 -3.41
C ASP A 112 -0.61 -6.23 -1.90
N ALA A 113 0.32 -5.37 -1.48
CA ALA A 113 0.60 -5.13 -0.06
C ALA A 113 -0.64 -4.64 0.69
N ARG A 114 -1.40 -3.70 0.10
CA ARG A 114 -2.66 -3.21 0.68
C ARG A 114 -3.73 -4.30 0.76
N TYR A 115 -3.86 -5.11 -0.29
CA TYR A 115 -4.80 -6.22 -0.31
C TYR A 115 -4.47 -7.25 0.78
N ASN A 116 -3.21 -7.66 0.86
CA ASN A 116 -2.74 -8.62 1.85
C ASN A 116 -2.91 -8.10 3.30
N SER A 117 -2.62 -6.82 3.54
CA SER A 117 -2.83 -6.18 4.85
C SER A 117 -4.31 -6.20 5.26
N LYS A 118 -5.22 -5.85 4.35
CA LYS A 118 -6.67 -5.89 4.61
C LYS A 118 -7.15 -7.30 4.89
N LYS A 119 -6.73 -8.26 4.09
CA LYS A 119 -7.06 -9.68 4.26
C LYS A 119 -6.56 -10.20 5.60
N SER A 120 -5.30 -9.94 5.94
CA SER A 120 -4.70 -10.32 7.22
C SER A 120 -5.47 -9.73 8.42
N LEU A 121 -5.93 -8.47 8.32
CA LEU A 121 -6.73 -7.86 9.38
C LEU A 121 -8.08 -8.57 9.57
N ILE A 122 -8.77 -8.93 8.48
CA ILE A 122 -10.04 -9.65 8.53
C ILE A 122 -9.85 -11.07 9.09
N ASP A 123 -8.80 -11.77 8.66
CA ASP A 123 -8.48 -13.11 9.16
C ASP A 123 -8.14 -13.07 10.65
N SER A 124 -7.36 -12.09 11.10
CA SER A 124 -7.06 -11.86 12.53
C SER A 124 -8.31 -11.59 13.35
N ALA A 125 -9.27 -10.80 12.81
CA ALA A 125 -10.55 -10.55 13.46
C ALA A 125 -11.37 -11.82 13.62
N LYS A 126 -11.46 -12.66 12.59
CA LYS A 126 -12.15 -13.95 12.64
C LYS A 126 -11.52 -14.89 13.66
N ASP A 127 -10.19 -14.96 13.67
CA ASP A 127 -9.44 -15.77 14.63
C ASP A 127 -9.66 -15.28 16.07
N TYR A 128 -9.75 -13.97 16.27
CA TYR A 128 -10.06 -13.42 17.58
C TYR A 128 -11.46 -13.80 18.03
N VAL A 129 -12.46 -13.73 17.15
CA VAL A 129 -13.83 -14.22 17.40
C VAL A 129 -13.81 -15.71 17.73
N HIS A 130 -13.13 -16.53 16.95
CA HIS A 130 -13.08 -17.99 17.16
C HIS A 130 -12.50 -18.38 18.50
N ARG A 131 -11.52 -17.64 19.00
CA ARG A 131 -10.91 -17.89 20.31
C ARG A 131 -11.75 -17.37 21.49
N ASN A 132 -12.49 -16.26 21.28
CA ASN A 132 -13.10 -15.52 22.37
C ASN A 132 -14.64 -15.47 22.32
N TYR A 133 -15.32 -16.20 21.39
CA TYR A 133 -16.78 -16.09 21.18
C TYR A 133 -17.63 -16.34 22.43
N ARG A 134 -17.09 -17.05 23.44
CA ARG A 134 -17.75 -17.33 24.72
C ARG A 134 -17.74 -16.13 25.68
N SER A 135 -16.84 -15.17 25.46
CA SER A 135 -16.76 -13.98 26.30
C SER A 135 -17.96 -13.08 26.07
N VAL A 136 -18.60 -12.63 27.15
CA VAL A 136 -19.72 -11.69 27.10
C VAL A 136 -19.28 -10.31 26.61
N ASP A 137 -18.03 -9.94 26.91
CA ASP A 137 -17.45 -8.63 26.57
C ASP A 137 -16.99 -8.56 25.12
N LEU A 138 -16.89 -9.71 24.41
CA LEU A 138 -16.50 -9.70 23.01
C LEU A 138 -17.53 -8.96 22.15
N GLY A 139 -17.07 -7.88 21.54
CA GLY A 139 -17.84 -7.05 20.63
C GLY A 139 -16.94 -6.32 19.65
N LEU A 140 -17.53 -5.36 18.92
CA LEU A 140 -16.81 -4.55 17.94
C LEU A 140 -15.67 -3.77 18.59
N ASP A 141 -15.95 -3.09 19.70
CA ASP A 141 -14.99 -2.23 20.40
C ASP A 141 -13.79 -3.02 20.92
N ASP A 142 -14.05 -4.19 21.54
CA ASP A 142 -13.01 -5.06 22.06
C ASP A 142 -12.13 -5.61 20.94
N THR A 143 -12.73 -6.06 19.85
CA THR A 143 -12.00 -6.55 18.67
C THR A 143 -11.17 -5.46 18.03
N CYS A 144 -11.71 -4.24 17.85
CA CYS A 144 -10.97 -3.12 17.28
C CYS A 144 -9.80 -2.68 18.16
N LYS A 145 -9.96 -2.73 19.47
CA LYS A 145 -8.90 -2.44 20.44
C LYS A 145 -7.76 -3.47 20.34
N GLU A 146 -8.10 -4.75 20.26
CA GLU A 146 -7.12 -5.84 20.10
C GLU A 146 -6.33 -5.70 18.79
N LEU A 147 -7.02 -5.35 17.69
CA LEU A 147 -6.41 -5.21 16.36
C LEU A 147 -5.74 -3.86 16.14
N GLY A 148 -5.85 -2.91 17.06
CA GLY A 148 -5.23 -1.59 16.95
C GLY A 148 -5.83 -0.70 15.86
N VAL A 149 -7.13 -0.85 15.55
CA VAL A 149 -7.81 -0.12 14.47
C VAL A 149 -9.03 0.64 14.99
N SER A 150 -9.47 1.67 14.25
CA SER A 150 -10.68 2.40 14.59
C SER A 150 -11.95 1.59 14.21
N ASN A 151 -13.01 1.72 15.00
CA ASN A 151 -14.31 1.07 14.76
C ASN A 151 -14.88 1.41 13.38
N SER A 152 -14.80 2.68 12.98
CA SER A 152 -15.33 3.15 11.69
C SER A 152 -14.62 2.50 10.51
N TYR A 153 -13.29 2.47 10.55
CA TYR A 153 -12.48 1.83 9.50
C TYR A 153 -12.77 0.33 9.45
N PHE A 154 -12.69 -0.34 10.59
CA PHE A 154 -12.88 -1.79 10.67
C PHE A 154 -14.29 -2.22 10.24
N SER A 155 -15.35 -1.55 10.71
CA SER A 155 -16.73 -1.88 10.33
C SER A 155 -16.97 -1.78 8.84
N SER A 156 -16.45 -0.71 8.20
CA SER A 156 -16.57 -0.50 6.76
C SER A 156 -15.78 -1.57 5.98
N LEU A 157 -14.56 -1.86 6.41
CA LEU A 157 -13.72 -2.88 5.79
C LEU A 157 -14.33 -4.28 5.95
N PHE A 158 -14.72 -4.65 7.17
CA PHE A 158 -15.27 -5.98 7.47
C PHE A 158 -16.52 -6.26 6.63
N LYS A 159 -17.46 -5.31 6.59
CA LYS A 159 -18.67 -5.44 5.78
C LYS A 159 -18.37 -5.56 4.29
N LYS A 160 -17.38 -4.80 3.78
CA LYS A 160 -16.96 -4.85 2.38
C LYS A 160 -16.36 -6.21 2.00
N GLU A 161 -15.51 -6.75 2.86
CA GLU A 161 -14.75 -7.98 2.57
C GLU A 161 -15.55 -9.27 2.87
N THR A 162 -16.50 -9.22 3.83
CA THR A 162 -17.26 -10.42 4.25
C THR A 162 -18.72 -10.42 3.79
N GLY A 163 -19.24 -9.27 3.36
CA GLY A 163 -20.63 -9.09 2.96
C GLY A 163 -21.61 -8.84 4.13
N SER A 164 -21.20 -9.05 5.38
CA SER A 164 -21.99 -8.86 6.60
C SER A 164 -21.30 -7.92 7.59
N SER A 165 -22.08 -7.32 8.51
CA SER A 165 -21.48 -6.56 9.60
C SER A 165 -20.75 -7.49 10.59
N PHE A 166 -19.79 -6.95 11.33
CA PHE A 166 -19.07 -7.71 12.35
C PHE A 166 -20.02 -8.27 13.43
N VAL A 167 -21.03 -7.50 13.82
CA VAL A 167 -22.02 -7.93 14.82
C VAL A 167 -22.87 -9.09 14.32
N GLU A 168 -23.31 -9.04 13.07
CA GLU A 168 -24.02 -10.16 12.42
C GLU A 168 -23.12 -11.40 12.38
N TYR A 169 -21.89 -11.27 11.91
CA TYR A 169 -20.93 -12.36 11.86
C TYR A 169 -20.71 -13.02 13.23
N LEU A 170 -20.50 -12.21 14.29
CA LEU A 170 -20.32 -12.71 15.65
C LEU A 170 -21.56 -13.43 16.17
N THR A 171 -22.75 -12.88 15.90
CA THR A 171 -24.04 -13.47 16.30
C THR A 171 -24.23 -14.82 15.60
N ASP A 172 -24.05 -14.88 14.31
CA ASP A 172 -24.18 -16.10 13.50
C ASP A 172 -23.20 -17.18 13.96
N TYR A 173 -21.96 -16.79 14.23
CA TYR A 173 -20.95 -17.70 14.75
C TYR A 173 -21.33 -18.28 16.11
N ARG A 174 -21.84 -17.45 17.04
CA ARG A 174 -22.33 -17.89 18.36
C ARG A 174 -23.54 -18.82 18.23
N MET A 175 -24.48 -18.51 17.33
CA MET A 175 -25.65 -19.35 17.10
C MET A 175 -25.30 -20.71 16.52
N ASP A 176 -24.39 -20.75 15.53
CA ASP A 176 -23.90 -22.00 14.96
C ASP A 176 -23.21 -22.88 16.02
N LYS A 177 -22.38 -22.28 16.87
CA LYS A 177 -21.74 -23.01 17.98
C LYS A 177 -22.73 -23.54 19.00
N ALA A 178 -23.75 -22.74 19.36
CA ALA A 178 -24.81 -23.18 20.27
C ALA A 178 -25.64 -24.32 19.69
N ALA A 179 -26.01 -24.24 18.42
CA ALA A 179 -26.74 -25.30 17.74
C ALA A 179 -25.95 -26.62 17.70
N ARG A 180 -24.66 -26.59 17.40
CA ARG A 180 -23.81 -27.78 17.42
C ARG A 180 -23.70 -28.39 18.82
N MET A 181 -23.55 -27.58 19.86
CA MET A 181 -23.49 -28.07 21.24
C MET A 181 -24.79 -28.77 21.66
N LEU A 182 -25.95 -28.28 21.22
CA LEU A 182 -27.25 -28.91 21.52
C LEU A 182 -27.37 -30.30 20.88
N VAL A 183 -26.94 -30.42 19.60
CA VAL A 183 -26.95 -31.71 18.90
C VAL A 183 -26.01 -32.72 19.58
N GLU A 184 -24.80 -32.30 19.96
CA GLU A 184 -23.80 -33.17 20.62
C GLU A 184 -24.25 -33.61 22.05
N THR A 185 -25.08 -32.81 22.73
CA THR A 185 -25.64 -33.17 24.05
C THR A 185 -26.84 -34.10 23.93
N ASP A 186 -27.68 -33.97 22.92
CA ASP A 186 -28.78 -34.91 22.66
C ASP A 186 -28.29 -36.33 22.37
N ASP A 187 -27.24 -36.48 21.58
CA ASP A 187 -26.64 -37.80 21.30
C ASP A 187 -26.07 -38.52 22.54
N LYS A 188 -25.69 -37.78 23.57
CA LYS A 188 -25.20 -38.32 24.84
C LYS A 188 -26.27 -38.68 25.83
N SER A 189 -27.53 -38.32 25.58
CA SER A 189 -28.64 -38.56 26.49
C SER A 189 -29.35 -39.92 26.26
N TYR A 190 -28.90 -40.69 25.25
CA TYR A 190 -29.49 -41.99 24.86
C TYR A 190 -28.54 -43.17 25.09
N VAL A 191 -27.52 -43.06 25.97
CA VAL A 191 -26.64 -44.17 26.37
C VAL A 191 -26.82 -44.48 27.83
#